data_628e8c7819b74e58baef9c3b6e08296b
#
_entry.id   628e8c7819b74e58baef9c3b6e08296b
#
_cell.length_a   1.000
_cell.length_b   1.000
_cell.length_c   1.000
_cell.angle_alpha   90.00
_cell.angle_beta   90.00
_cell.angle_gamma   90.00
#
_symmetry.space_group_name_H-M   'P 1'
#
loop_
_entity.id
_entity.type
_entity.pdbx_description
1 polymer ?
#
loop_
_entity_poly.entity_id
_entity_poly.type
_entity_poly.pdbx_seq_one_letter_code
_entity_poly.pdbx_strand_id
1 'polypeptide(L)'
;MPRRKTFLSETEGQTPWSWWPNSEVGHTQESKKEIKALFGGGDAFDTPKPERLIQRILHIATNPGDLVLDSFLGSGTTAAVAHKMGRRYIGIEMGEHALTHCVPRLRKVIEGEQGGISEAVNWKGGGGFRFYRLGESIFDEDGAIRERITFAQLAAHVWFCETGEPLSGRAESPLLGVHDGTACYLLYNGILGDKKPQGGNVLTRRVLESLPPWDGPKVIYGERSMFSPQRMKELNLVFRQIPYDIKGR
;
A
#
# COMPACT_ATOMS: atom_id res chain seq x y z
N MET A 1 -44.30 -32.27 -21.90
CA MET A 1 -43.48 -31.66 -22.97
C MET A 1 -42.06 -32.23 -22.86
N PRO A 2 -41.47 -32.67 -23.97
CA PRO A 2 -40.08 -33.16 -23.96
C PRO A 2 -39.13 -31.99 -23.58
N ARG A 3 -38.22 -32.19 -22.62
CA ARG A 3 -37.19 -31.22 -22.27
C ARG A 3 -36.02 -31.39 -23.20
N ARG A 4 -35.48 -30.26 -23.72
CA ARG A 4 -34.25 -30.25 -24.52
C ARG A 4 -33.08 -30.67 -23.63
N LYS A 5 -32.27 -31.65 -24.06
CA LYS A 5 -30.98 -31.95 -23.44
C LYS A 5 -30.02 -30.77 -23.73
N THR A 6 -29.42 -30.20 -22.70
CA THR A 6 -28.32 -29.24 -22.82
C THR A 6 -27.09 -29.91 -22.26
N PHE A 7 -26.00 -29.90 -22.99
CA PHE A 7 -24.72 -30.45 -22.53
C PHE A 7 -24.08 -29.47 -21.54
N LEU A 8 -23.36 -29.99 -20.54
CA LEU A 8 -22.68 -29.18 -19.52
C LEU A 8 -21.66 -28.21 -20.16
N SER A 9 -21.05 -28.63 -21.28
CA SER A 9 -20.15 -27.78 -22.07
C SER A 9 -20.82 -26.59 -22.76
N GLU A 10 -22.16 -26.59 -22.86
CA GLU A 10 -22.96 -25.52 -23.47
C GLU A 10 -23.56 -24.56 -22.43
N THR A 11 -23.29 -24.79 -21.14
CA THR A 11 -23.82 -23.96 -20.05
C THR A 11 -22.73 -23.04 -19.51
N GLU A 12 -23.03 -21.74 -19.44
CA GLU A 12 -22.16 -20.71 -18.86
C GLU A 12 -22.07 -20.78 -17.31
N GLY A 13 -22.57 -21.87 -16.71
CA GLY A 13 -22.67 -22.04 -15.27
C GLY A 13 -24.06 -21.70 -14.72
N GLN A 14 -24.22 -21.78 -13.42
CA GLN A 14 -25.45 -21.42 -12.72
C GLN A 14 -25.24 -20.16 -11.89
N THR A 15 -26.23 -19.25 -11.93
CA THR A 15 -26.23 -18.09 -11.06
C THR A 15 -26.23 -18.56 -9.60
N PRO A 16 -25.36 -18.03 -8.76
CA PRO A 16 -25.31 -18.38 -7.35
C PRO A 16 -26.62 -18.02 -6.64
N TRP A 17 -27.06 -18.88 -5.72
CA TRP A 17 -28.22 -18.58 -4.90
C TRP A 17 -27.91 -17.42 -3.95
N SER A 18 -28.91 -16.62 -3.64
CA SER A 18 -28.80 -15.52 -2.69
C SER A 18 -28.77 -15.96 -1.22
N TRP A 19 -29.21 -17.19 -0.93
CA TRP A 19 -29.17 -17.78 0.40
C TRP A 19 -28.14 -18.90 0.47
N TRP A 20 -27.21 -18.81 1.42
CA TRP A 20 -26.15 -19.79 1.65
C TRP A 20 -26.29 -20.40 3.02
N PRO A 21 -26.57 -21.71 3.13
CA PRO A 21 -26.72 -22.37 4.41
C PRO A 21 -25.36 -22.47 5.13
N ASN A 22 -25.40 -22.44 6.47
CA ASN A 22 -24.20 -22.54 7.30
C ASN A 22 -23.44 -23.86 7.13
N SER A 23 -24.14 -24.94 6.74
CA SER A 23 -23.52 -26.22 6.39
C SER A 23 -22.50 -26.11 5.25
N GLU A 24 -22.70 -25.17 4.32
CA GLU A 24 -21.81 -24.93 3.18
C GLU A 24 -20.74 -23.89 3.49
N VAL A 25 -21.11 -22.75 4.08
CA VAL A 25 -20.21 -21.60 4.25
C VAL A 25 -19.66 -21.44 5.67
N GLY A 26 -20.10 -22.27 6.61
CA GLY A 26 -19.71 -22.17 8.01
C GLY A 26 -20.47 -21.12 8.80
N HIS A 27 -20.14 -20.96 10.06
CA HIS A 27 -20.73 -20.01 11.00
C HIS A 27 -19.68 -19.54 12.02
N THR A 28 -20.01 -18.55 12.84
CA THR A 28 -19.09 -17.90 13.79
C THR A 28 -18.42 -18.88 14.78
N GLN A 29 -19.11 -19.95 15.20
CA GLN A 29 -18.48 -20.93 16.11
C GLN A 29 -17.39 -21.75 15.41
N GLU A 30 -17.54 -22.08 14.14
CA GLU A 30 -16.50 -22.75 13.36
C GLU A 30 -15.29 -21.82 13.18
N SER A 31 -15.53 -20.58 12.77
CA SER A 31 -14.43 -19.63 12.60
C SER A 31 -13.68 -19.31 13.89
N LYS A 32 -14.36 -19.33 15.05
CA LYS A 32 -13.69 -19.26 16.36
C LYS A 32 -12.78 -20.48 16.61
N LYS A 33 -13.19 -21.67 16.19
CA LYS A 33 -12.34 -22.87 16.27
C LYS A 33 -11.15 -22.78 15.32
N GLU A 34 -11.35 -22.27 14.09
CA GLU A 34 -10.26 -22.01 13.12
C GLU A 34 -9.23 -21.08 13.73
N ILE A 35 -9.65 -19.93 14.27
CA ILE A 35 -8.76 -18.95 14.92
C ILE A 35 -8.05 -19.55 16.13
N LYS A 36 -8.78 -20.31 16.99
CA LYS A 36 -8.20 -20.96 18.16
C LYS A 36 -7.15 -21.99 17.76
N ALA A 37 -7.38 -22.76 16.71
CA ALA A 37 -6.41 -23.72 16.19
C ALA A 37 -5.16 -23.01 15.65
N LEU A 38 -5.32 -21.86 14.99
CA LEU A 38 -4.19 -21.07 14.50
C LEU A 38 -3.33 -20.47 15.61
N PHE A 39 -3.94 -19.98 16.71
CA PHE A 39 -3.23 -19.22 17.74
C PHE A 39 -3.04 -19.94 19.07
N GLY A 40 -3.45 -21.22 19.17
CA GLY A 40 -3.17 -22.04 20.35
C GLY A 40 -3.98 -21.69 21.61
N GLY A 41 -5.13 -21.01 21.46
CA GLY A 41 -6.08 -20.80 22.55
C GLY A 41 -5.93 -19.52 23.35
N GLY A 42 -5.13 -18.54 22.88
CA GLY A 42 -5.11 -17.16 23.39
C GLY A 42 -6.38 -16.38 23.06
N ASP A 43 -6.37 -15.08 23.28
CA ASP A 43 -7.51 -14.17 23.02
C ASP A 43 -8.07 -14.39 21.60
N ALA A 44 -9.22 -15.05 21.54
CA ALA A 44 -9.90 -15.32 20.29
C ALA A 44 -10.59 -14.04 19.83
N PHE A 45 -10.39 -13.69 18.58
CA PHE A 45 -11.17 -12.62 17.96
C PHE A 45 -12.67 -12.92 18.07
N ASP A 46 -13.47 -11.94 18.50
CA ASP A 46 -14.87 -12.20 18.90
C ASP A 46 -15.77 -12.65 17.76
N THR A 47 -15.60 -12.08 16.57
CA THR A 47 -16.49 -12.31 15.42
C THR A 47 -15.73 -12.61 14.13
N PRO A 48 -14.85 -13.63 14.10
CA PRO A 48 -14.17 -13.99 12.86
C PRO A 48 -15.18 -14.52 11.83
N LYS A 49 -14.88 -14.37 10.57
CA LYS A 49 -15.65 -14.98 9.48
C LYS A 49 -15.03 -16.34 9.11
N PRO A 50 -15.84 -17.35 8.78
CA PRO A 50 -15.32 -18.63 8.30
C PRO A 50 -14.59 -18.44 6.96
N GLU A 51 -13.48 -19.14 6.76
CA GLU A 51 -12.77 -19.09 5.47
C GLU A 51 -13.64 -19.57 4.31
N ARG A 52 -14.50 -20.58 4.52
CA ARG A 52 -15.43 -21.08 3.49
C ARG A 52 -16.41 -20.02 2.97
N LEU A 53 -16.87 -19.11 3.84
CA LEU A 53 -17.71 -17.98 3.43
C LEU A 53 -16.97 -17.05 2.49
N ILE A 54 -15.78 -16.62 2.89
CA ILE A 54 -14.96 -15.72 2.08
C ILE A 54 -14.51 -16.40 0.79
N GLN A 55 -14.17 -17.69 0.84
CA GLN A 55 -13.88 -18.50 -0.35
C GLN A 55 -14.99 -18.41 -1.38
N ARG A 56 -16.26 -18.62 -0.96
CA ARG A 56 -17.41 -18.54 -1.85
C ARG A 56 -17.57 -17.14 -2.44
N ILE A 57 -17.43 -16.09 -1.63
CA ILE A 57 -17.50 -14.70 -2.10
C ILE A 57 -16.43 -14.45 -3.18
N LEU A 58 -15.18 -14.80 -2.89
CA LEU A 58 -14.07 -14.57 -3.82
C LEU A 58 -14.17 -15.44 -5.09
N HIS A 59 -14.70 -16.65 -4.96
CA HIS A 59 -14.93 -17.52 -6.12
C HIS A 59 -15.95 -16.95 -7.09
N ILE A 60 -17.00 -16.31 -6.57
CA ILE A 60 -18.07 -15.71 -7.40
C ILE A 60 -17.65 -14.38 -7.98
N ALA A 61 -16.94 -13.56 -7.20
CA ALA A 61 -16.70 -12.15 -7.53
C ALA A 61 -15.35 -11.86 -8.16
N THR A 62 -14.41 -12.81 -8.17
CA THR A 62 -13.02 -12.58 -8.59
C THR A 62 -12.41 -13.76 -9.33
N ASN A 63 -11.36 -13.48 -10.10
CA ASN A 63 -10.48 -14.47 -10.72
C ASN A 63 -9.10 -14.51 -10.03
N PRO A 64 -8.30 -15.58 -10.21
CA PRO A 64 -6.90 -15.57 -9.76
C PRO A 64 -6.13 -14.36 -10.32
N GLY A 65 -5.35 -13.70 -9.45
CA GLY A 65 -4.61 -12.49 -9.79
C GLY A 65 -5.36 -11.17 -9.57
N ASP A 66 -6.68 -11.18 -9.40
CA ASP A 66 -7.47 -9.98 -9.10
C ASP A 66 -7.10 -9.39 -7.74
N LEU A 67 -7.38 -8.10 -7.58
CA LEU A 67 -7.14 -7.36 -6.34
C LEU A 67 -8.41 -7.31 -5.48
N VAL A 68 -8.29 -7.80 -4.26
CA VAL A 68 -9.34 -7.79 -3.22
C VAL A 68 -9.02 -6.70 -2.21
N LEU A 69 -9.99 -5.83 -1.92
CA LEU A 69 -9.89 -4.82 -0.86
C LEU A 69 -10.85 -5.18 0.28
N ASP A 70 -10.32 -5.22 1.52
CA ASP A 70 -11.11 -5.28 2.74
C ASP A 70 -10.69 -4.15 3.68
N SER A 71 -11.56 -3.14 3.81
CA SER A 71 -11.29 -1.94 4.62
C SER A 71 -11.60 -2.10 6.11
N PHE A 72 -12.10 -3.27 6.53
CA PHE A 72 -12.40 -3.63 7.93
C PHE A 72 -11.93 -5.08 8.18
N LEU A 73 -10.62 -5.31 8.02
CA LEU A 73 -10.02 -6.64 7.89
C LEU A 73 -10.24 -7.56 9.10
N GLY A 74 -10.41 -6.99 10.29
CA GLY A 74 -10.69 -7.72 11.52
C GLY A 74 -9.61 -8.75 11.84
N SER A 75 -9.97 -10.02 11.81
CA SER A 75 -9.03 -11.13 12.08
C SER A 75 -8.18 -11.56 10.88
N GLY A 76 -8.26 -10.87 9.74
CA GLY A 76 -7.48 -11.18 8.56
C GLY A 76 -8.01 -12.32 7.68
N THR A 77 -9.27 -12.74 7.85
CA THR A 77 -9.82 -13.88 7.08
C THR A 77 -9.81 -13.61 5.58
N THR A 78 -10.24 -12.43 5.15
CA THR A 78 -10.29 -12.07 3.73
C THR A 78 -8.89 -12.12 3.08
N ALA A 79 -7.89 -11.56 3.75
CA ALA A 79 -6.51 -11.59 3.26
C ALA A 79 -5.94 -13.01 3.19
N ALA A 80 -6.22 -13.84 4.21
CA ALA A 80 -5.80 -15.24 4.25
C ALA A 80 -6.39 -16.05 3.09
N VAL A 81 -7.69 -15.93 2.87
CA VAL A 81 -8.41 -16.64 1.79
C VAL A 81 -7.97 -16.14 0.42
N ALA A 82 -7.85 -14.81 0.24
CA ALA A 82 -7.35 -14.22 -1.01
C ALA A 82 -5.95 -14.76 -1.34
N HIS A 83 -5.05 -14.81 -0.37
CA HIS A 83 -3.71 -15.36 -0.51
C HIS A 83 -3.73 -16.82 -0.95
N LYS A 84 -4.46 -17.69 -0.22
CA LYS A 84 -4.60 -19.13 -0.52
C LYS A 84 -5.22 -19.38 -1.91
N MET A 85 -6.08 -18.50 -2.38
CA MET A 85 -6.73 -18.59 -3.69
C MET A 85 -5.96 -17.89 -4.82
N GLY A 86 -4.76 -17.36 -4.56
CA GLY A 86 -3.94 -16.68 -5.58
C GLY A 86 -4.48 -15.32 -6.02
N ARG A 87 -5.20 -14.61 -5.15
CA ARG A 87 -5.62 -13.22 -5.34
C ARG A 87 -4.62 -12.29 -4.68
N ARG A 88 -4.49 -11.08 -5.23
CA ARG A 88 -3.82 -9.99 -4.55
C ARG A 88 -4.79 -9.36 -3.53
N TYR A 89 -4.28 -8.75 -2.48
CA TYR A 89 -5.17 -8.13 -1.50
C TYR A 89 -4.56 -6.88 -0.86
N ILE A 90 -5.46 -5.98 -0.46
CA ILE A 90 -5.21 -4.84 0.41
C ILE A 90 -6.18 -4.98 1.58
N GLY A 91 -5.64 -5.10 2.79
CA GLY A 91 -6.43 -5.14 4.02
C GLY A 91 -6.12 -3.93 4.88
N ILE A 92 -7.16 -3.29 5.42
CA ILE A 92 -7.05 -2.16 6.34
C ILE A 92 -7.67 -2.57 7.66
N GLU A 93 -6.93 -2.37 8.77
CA GLU A 93 -7.40 -2.61 10.12
C GLU A 93 -6.87 -1.52 11.04
N MET A 94 -7.77 -0.82 11.71
CA MET A 94 -7.43 0.30 12.58
C MET A 94 -7.01 -0.15 13.99
N GLY A 95 -7.52 -1.32 14.43
CA GLY A 95 -7.28 -1.85 15.77
C GLY A 95 -5.96 -2.62 15.88
N GLU A 96 -5.57 -2.92 17.12
CA GLU A 96 -4.41 -3.78 17.43
C GLU A 96 -4.50 -5.17 16.78
N HIS A 97 -5.67 -5.55 16.29
CA HIS A 97 -5.90 -6.82 15.57
C HIS A 97 -5.03 -6.94 14.31
N ALA A 98 -4.63 -5.82 13.73
CA ALA A 98 -3.66 -5.80 12.64
C ALA A 98 -2.38 -6.55 13.03
N LEU A 99 -1.86 -6.31 14.23
CA LEU A 99 -0.63 -6.91 14.75
C LEU A 99 -0.85 -8.23 15.47
N THR A 100 -1.93 -8.34 16.25
CA THR A 100 -2.16 -9.52 17.09
C THR A 100 -2.80 -10.68 16.33
N HIS A 101 -3.52 -10.40 15.24
CA HIS A 101 -4.24 -11.41 14.46
C HIS A 101 -3.85 -11.43 12.98
N CYS A 102 -3.94 -10.31 12.25
CA CYS A 102 -3.73 -10.31 10.81
C CYS A 102 -2.32 -10.72 10.41
N VAL A 103 -1.31 -10.08 10.98
CA VAL A 103 0.11 -10.37 10.65
C VAL A 103 0.49 -11.81 11.02
N PRO A 104 0.22 -12.33 12.25
CA PRO A 104 0.53 -13.70 12.59
C PRO A 104 -0.25 -14.73 11.74
N ARG A 105 -1.52 -14.46 11.41
CA ARG A 105 -2.30 -15.31 10.51
C ARG A 105 -1.66 -15.42 9.14
N LEU A 106 -1.30 -14.29 8.53
CA LEU A 106 -0.70 -14.28 7.21
C LEU A 106 0.69 -14.94 7.18
N ARG A 107 1.47 -14.83 8.26
CA ARG A 107 2.72 -15.60 8.40
C ARG A 107 2.48 -17.09 8.34
N LYS A 108 1.50 -17.59 9.12
CA LYS A 108 1.12 -19.01 9.10
C LYS A 108 0.59 -19.47 7.73
N VAL A 109 -0.17 -18.62 7.04
CA VAL A 109 -0.60 -18.90 5.67
C VAL A 109 0.61 -19.07 4.74
N ILE A 110 1.59 -18.16 4.80
CA ILE A 110 2.84 -18.26 4.01
C ILE A 110 3.63 -19.51 4.36
N GLU A 111 3.66 -19.90 5.64
CA GLU A 111 4.30 -21.14 6.13
C GLU A 111 3.55 -22.41 5.70
N GLY A 112 2.37 -22.28 5.11
CA GLY A 112 1.59 -23.42 4.59
C GLY A 112 0.70 -24.09 5.62
N GLU A 113 0.11 -23.33 6.56
CA GLU A 113 -0.86 -23.87 7.51
C GLU A 113 -2.02 -24.58 6.79
N GLN A 114 -2.55 -25.64 7.41
CA GLN A 114 -3.52 -26.54 6.78
C GLN A 114 -4.95 -26.39 7.33
N GLY A 115 -5.27 -25.28 7.99
CA GLY A 115 -6.62 -24.97 8.46
C GLY A 115 -7.53 -24.36 7.38
N GLY A 116 -8.79 -24.16 7.76
CA GLY A 116 -9.79 -23.49 6.91
C GLY A 116 -9.97 -24.14 5.55
N ILE A 117 -9.67 -23.41 4.48
CA ILE A 117 -9.83 -23.87 3.08
C ILE A 117 -8.55 -24.49 2.50
N SER A 118 -7.47 -24.60 3.26
CA SER A 118 -6.14 -24.99 2.73
C SER A 118 -6.17 -26.29 1.94
N GLU A 119 -6.84 -27.32 2.45
CA GLU A 119 -7.00 -28.59 1.75
C GLU A 119 -7.83 -28.44 0.45
N ALA A 120 -8.94 -27.72 0.53
CA ALA A 120 -9.86 -27.53 -0.62
C ALA A 120 -9.21 -26.81 -1.81
N VAL A 121 -8.22 -25.94 -1.54
CA VAL A 121 -7.49 -25.21 -2.59
C VAL A 121 -6.07 -25.76 -2.81
N ASN A 122 -5.74 -26.88 -2.19
CA ASN A 122 -4.42 -27.52 -2.24
C ASN A 122 -3.27 -26.55 -1.87
N TRP A 123 -3.48 -25.74 -0.84
CA TRP A 123 -2.51 -24.77 -0.37
C TRP A 123 -1.29 -25.44 0.27
N LYS A 124 -0.09 -25.02 -0.11
CA LYS A 124 1.18 -25.58 0.39
C LYS A 124 2.12 -24.51 0.96
N GLY A 125 1.63 -23.29 1.07
CA GLY A 125 2.45 -22.16 1.49
C GLY A 125 3.07 -21.37 0.35
N GLY A 126 3.83 -20.35 0.70
CA GLY A 126 4.55 -19.47 -0.21
C GLY A 126 3.93 -18.08 -0.34
N GLY A 127 4.52 -17.28 -1.22
CA GLY A 127 4.14 -15.88 -1.40
C GLY A 127 4.70 -14.97 -0.31
N GLY A 128 4.06 -13.81 -0.13
CA GLY A 128 4.45 -12.82 0.87
C GLY A 128 3.43 -11.70 0.97
N PHE A 129 3.58 -10.85 1.98
CA PHE A 129 2.81 -9.63 2.16
C PHE A 129 3.68 -8.50 2.69
N ARG A 130 3.21 -7.28 2.54
CA ARG A 130 3.81 -6.10 3.16
C ARG A 130 2.87 -5.56 4.22
N PHE A 131 3.41 -5.28 5.40
CA PHE A 131 2.69 -4.64 6.48
C PHE A 131 3.14 -3.19 6.60
N TYR A 132 2.18 -2.28 6.63
CA TYR A 132 2.43 -0.85 6.79
C TYR A 132 1.68 -0.33 8.02
N ARG A 133 2.27 0.65 8.67
CA ARG A 133 1.58 1.49 9.67
C ARG A 133 1.48 2.89 9.13
N LEU A 134 0.36 3.55 9.42
CA LEU A 134 0.27 4.98 9.20
C LEU A 134 1.27 5.67 10.12
N GLY A 135 2.14 6.47 9.54
CA GLY A 135 3.01 7.39 10.27
C GLY A 135 2.28 8.64 10.68
N GLU A 136 2.99 9.57 11.30
CA GLU A 136 2.48 10.92 11.52
C GLU A 136 2.15 11.58 10.18
N SER A 137 1.03 12.32 10.15
CA SER A 137 0.67 13.13 8.99
C SER A 137 1.80 14.11 8.66
N ILE A 138 2.10 14.27 7.37
CA ILE A 138 3.05 15.29 6.89
C ILE A 138 2.50 16.70 7.10
N PHE A 139 1.18 16.83 7.00
CA PHE A 139 0.47 18.09 7.19
C PHE A 139 -0.22 18.11 8.55
N ASP A 140 -0.30 19.28 9.14
CA ASP A 140 -1.13 19.55 10.32
C ASP A 140 -2.60 19.78 9.91
N GLU A 141 -3.44 20.14 10.88
CA GLU A 141 -4.87 20.38 10.68
C GLU A 141 -5.17 21.59 9.79
N ASP A 142 -4.23 22.53 9.73
CA ASP A 142 -4.31 23.74 8.89
C ASP A 142 -3.78 23.53 7.49
N GLY A 143 -3.28 22.32 7.19
CA GLY A 143 -2.68 21.96 5.90
C GLY A 143 -1.25 22.47 5.71
N ALA A 144 -0.60 22.94 6.77
CA ALA A 144 0.81 23.29 6.76
C ALA A 144 1.69 22.07 7.02
N ILE A 145 2.90 22.04 6.43
CA ILE A 145 3.86 20.97 6.71
C ILE A 145 4.32 21.08 8.16
N ARG A 146 4.29 19.96 8.90
CA ARG A 146 4.72 19.91 10.29
C ARG A 146 6.20 20.25 10.43
N GLU A 147 6.55 21.05 11.45
CA GLU A 147 7.92 21.52 11.68
C GLU A 147 8.94 20.39 11.89
N ARG A 148 8.50 19.25 12.44
CA ARG A 148 9.37 18.10 12.75
C ARG A 148 9.45 17.03 11.67
N ILE A 149 9.08 17.37 10.42
CA ILE A 149 9.16 16.43 9.33
C ILE A 149 10.63 16.06 9.05
N THR A 150 10.89 14.78 8.85
CA THR A 150 12.22 14.32 8.46
C THR A 150 12.44 14.45 6.95
N PHE A 151 13.72 14.52 6.52
CA PHE A 151 14.05 14.51 5.10
C PHE A 151 13.41 13.33 4.35
N ALA A 152 13.49 12.12 4.92
CA ALA A 152 12.95 10.93 4.28
C ALA A 152 11.41 10.98 4.10
N GLN A 153 10.67 11.53 5.08
CA GLN A 153 9.21 11.69 4.97
C GLN A 153 8.84 12.72 3.90
N LEU A 154 9.51 13.88 3.91
CA LEU A 154 9.27 14.92 2.91
C LEU A 154 9.66 14.46 1.51
N ALA A 155 10.78 13.75 1.37
CA ALA A 155 11.27 13.17 0.12
C ALA A 155 10.29 12.17 -0.48
N ALA A 156 9.73 11.27 0.33
CA ALA A 156 8.74 10.31 -0.12
C ALA A 156 7.46 11.00 -0.63
N HIS A 157 7.03 12.07 0.05
CA HIS A 157 5.86 12.84 -0.36
C HIS A 157 6.12 13.64 -1.64
N VAL A 158 7.25 14.35 -1.72
CA VAL A 158 7.66 15.10 -2.92
C VAL A 158 7.75 14.18 -4.13
N TRP A 159 8.39 13.04 -3.98
CA TRP A 159 8.48 12.04 -5.05
C TRP A 159 7.10 11.59 -5.51
N PHE A 160 6.21 11.25 -4.58
CA PHE A 160 4.85 10.83 -4.92
C PHE A 160 4.05 11.93 -5.61
N CYS A 161 4.18 13.19 -5.18
CA CYS A 161 3.52 14.32 -5.82
C CYS A 161 3.99 14.54 -7.25
N GLU A 162 5.28 14.33 -7.52
CA GLU A 162 5.87 14.54 -8.85
C GLU A 162 5.60 13.38 -9.80
N THR A 163 5.64 12.13 -9.31
CA THR A 163 5.61 10.93 -10.15
C THR A 163 4.31 10.15 -10.09
N GLY A 164 3.52 10.30 -9.03
CA GLY A 164 2.37 9.43 -8.73
C GLY A 164 2.75 8.04 -8.20
N GLU A 165 4.04 7.75 -8.03
CA GLU A 165 4.57 6.47 -7.59
C GLU A 165 5.22 6.55 -6.21
N PRO A 166 5.18 5.47 -5.39
CA PRO A 166 5.88 5.46 -4.12
C PRO A 166 7.40 5.46 -4.33
N LEU A 167 8.11 6.22 -3.50
CA LEU A 167 9.58 6.24 -3.51
C LEU A 167 10.12 4.86 -3.12
N SER A 168 11.00 4.30 -3.94
CA SER A 168 11.65 3.02 -3.67
C SER A 168 12.80 3.20 -2.67
N GLY A 169 12.63 2.64 -1.47
CA GLY A 169 13.64 2.73 -0.41
C GLY A 169 13.59 4.02 0.41
N ARG A 170 14.66 4.30 1.15
CA ARG A 170 14.80 5.50 1.98
C ARG A 170 15.68 6.53 1.25
N ALA A 171 15.17 7.75 1.14
CA ALA A 171 15.97 8.83 0.59
C ALA A 171 17.09 9.23 1.55
N GLU A 172 18.34 9.20 1.07
CA GLU A 172 19.54 9.56 1.83
C GLU A 172 20.36 10.66 1.14
N SER A 173 19.95 11.07 -0.05
CA SER A 173 20.59 12.12 -0.84
C SER A 173 19.57 13.12 -1.40
N PRO A 174 20.01 14.33 -1.77
CA PRO A 174 19.13 15.29 -2.44
C PRO A 174 18.50 14.78 -3.74
N LEU A 175 19.16 13.91 -4.50
CA LEU A 175 18.57 13.24 -5.66
C LEU A 175 17.64 12.11 -5.18
N LEU A 176 16.35 12.28 -5.39
CA LEU A 176 15.34 11.29 -5.02
C LEU A 176 15.25 10.16 -6.03
N GLY A 177 15.47 10.46 -7.30
CA GLY A 177 15.43 9.51 -8.40
C GLY A 177 15.23 10.19 -9.74
N VAL A 178 15.07 9.37 -10.78
CA VAL A 178 14.75 9.79 -12.15
C VAL A 178 13.47 9.10 -12.58
N HIS A 179 12.51 9.88 -13.05
CA HIS A 179 11.23 9.39 -13.57
C HIS A 179 10.97 10.02 -14.92
N ASP A 180 10.63 9.23 -15.93
CA ASP A 180 10.41 9.67 -17.31
C ASP A 180 11.52 10.60 -17.85
N GLY A 181 12.79 10.26 -17.54
CA GLY A 181 13.94 11.04 -17.98
C GLY A 181 14.19 12.34 -17.20
N THR A 182 13.36 12.67 -16.21
CA THR A 182 13.48 13.88 -15.37
C THR A 182 14.01 13.50 -13.97
N ALA A 183 15.10 14.15 -13.55
CA ALA A 183 15.61 13.97 -12.20
C ALA A 183 14.84 14.84 -11.20
N CYS A 184 14.42 14.25 -10.09
CA CYS A 184 13.75 14.94 -8.99
C CYS A 184 14.70 15.11 -7.81
N TYR A 185 14.85 16.35 -7.34
CA TYR A 185 15.71 16.71 -6.21
C TYR A 185 14.92 17.40 -5.11
N LEU A 186 15.33 17.17 -3.88
CA LEU A 186 14.84 17.85 -2.68
C LEU A 186 15.98 18.54 -1.94
N LEU A 187 15.86 19.85 -1.77
CA LEU A 187 16.73 20.66 -0.93
C LEU A 187 16.05 20.90 0.41
N TYR A 188 16.43 20.11 1.40
CA TYR A 188 15.86 20.19 2.76
C TYR A 188 16.89 19.76 3.81
N ASN A 189 17.28 20.70 4.67
CA ASN A 189 18.27 20.47 5.74
C ASN A 189 17.66 20.05 7.09
N GLY A 190 16.36 19.79 7.13
CA GLY A 190 15.62 19.45 8.36
C GLY A 190 14.92 20.65 9.01
N ILE A 191 15.02 21.85 8.46
CA ILE A 191 14.41 23.06 8.98
C ILE A 191 13.55 23.70 7.90
N LEU A 192 12.23 23.72 8.11
CA LEU A 192 11.31 24.43 7.22
C LEU A 192 11.52 25.93 7.34
N GLY A 193 11.39 26.64 6.21
CA GLY A 193 11.52 28.09 6.18
C GLY A 193 12.97 28.61 6.28
N ASP A 194 13.99 27.75 6.27
CA ASP A 194 15.39 28.19 6.23
C ASP A 194 15.74 28.72 4.85
N LYS A 195 15.68 30.04 4.70
CA LYS A 195 15.97 30.78 3.46
C LYS A 195 17.41 31.27 3.37
N LYS A 196 18.30 30.81 4.26
CA LYS A 196 19.72 31.19 4.22
C LYS A 196 20.41 30.54 3.02
N PRO A 197 21.15 31.30 2.19
CA PRO A 197 21.83 30.73 1.01
C PRO A 197 22.81 29.60 1.31
N GLN A 198 23.39 29.58 2.50
CA GLN A 198 24.34 28.56 2.99
C GLN A 198 23.64 27.43 3.77
N GLY A 199 22.32 27.50 4.03
CA GLY A 199 21.56 26.51 4.80
C GLY A 199 21.27 25.21 4.04
N GLY A 200 21.40 25.22 2.72
CA GLY A 200 21.15 24.02 1.89
C GLY A 200 19.75 23.91 1.30
N ASN A 201 18.75 24.67 1.82
CA ASN A 201 17.37 24.66 1.31
C ASN A 201 17.17 25.64 0.12
N VAL A 202 18.17 26.47 -0.14
CA VAL A 202 18.13 27.49 -1.20
C VAL A 202 18.94 27.03 -2.40
N LEU A 203 18.32 27.04 -3.57
CA LEU A 203 19.01 26.72 -4.81
C LEU A 203 19.92 27.86 -5.22
N THR A 204 21.21 27.71 -4.95
CA THR A 204 22.29 28.59 -5.37
C THR A 204 23.16 27.89 -6.42
N ARG A 205 24.08 28.62 -7.09
CA ARG A 205 25.03 28.01 -8.00
C ARG A 205 25.87 26.94 -7.32
N ARG A 206 26.39 27.22 -6.12
CA ARG A 206 27.18 26.28 -5.33
C ARG A 206 26.38 25.02 -4.96
N VAL A 207 25.12 25.16 -4.56
CA VAL A 207 24.27 24.01 -4.25
C VAL A 207 24.03 23.19 -5.52
N LEU A 208 23.69 23.83 -6.65
CA LEU A 208 23.48 23.11 -7.90
C LEU A 208 24.71 22.31 -8.34
N GLU A 209 25.92 22.88 -8.21
CA GLU A 209 27.18 22.23 -8.55
C GLU A 209 27.52 21.05 -7.61
N SER A 210 26.97 21.04 -6.38
CA SER A 210 27.17 19.97 -5.41
C SER A 210 26.14 18.84 -5.51
N LEU A 211 25.06 19.01 -6.28
CA LEU A 211 24.06 17.95 -6.46
C LEU A 211 24.61 16.79 -7.30
N PRO A 212 24.15 15.55 -7.06
CA PRO A 212 24.42 14.46 -7.98
C PRO A 212 24.10 14.87 -9.42
N PRO A 213 25.01 14.68 -10.38
CA PRO A 213 24.86 15.19 -11.73
C PRO A 213 23.74 14.48 -12.51
N TRP A 214 23.05 15.22 -13.34
CA TRP A 214 22.09 14.72 -14.31
C TRP A 214 22.06 15.63 -15.54
N ASP A 215 22.20 15.09 -16.73
CA ASP A 215 22.29 15.86 -17.96
C ASP A 215 20.92 16.20 -18.56
N GLY A 216 19.85 15.51 -18.13
CA GLY A 216 18.47 15.72 -18.57
C GLY A 216 17.72 16.81 -17.82
N PRO A 217 16.39 16.91 -18.04
CA PRO A 217 15.49 17.76 -17.28
C PRO A 217 15.58 17.52 -15.78
N LYS A 218 15.40 18.59 -14.99
CA LYS A 218 15.49 18.57 -13.53
C LYS A 218 14.31 19.27 -12.89
N VAL A 219 13.73 18.67 -11.87
CA VAL A 219 12.81 19.33 -10.94
C VAL A 219 13.48 19.41 -9.58
N ILE A 220 13.59 20.60 -9.02
CA ILE A 220 14.25 20.85 -7.74
C ILE A 220 13.26 21.51 -6.79
N TYR A 221 12.96 20.84 -5.70
CA TYR A 221 12.17 21.36 -4.59
C TYR A 221 13.07 22.01 -3.54
N GLY A 222 12.67 23.19 -3.06
CA GLY A 222 13.43 23.94 -2.05
C GLY A 222 12.69 25.18 -1.59
N GLU A 223 13.27 25.92 -0.64
CA GLU A 223 12.63 27.11 -0.06
C GLU A 223 12.69 28.33 -0.97
N ARG A 224 13.75 28.45 -1.76
CA ARG A 224 13.97 29.58 -2.67
C ARG A 224 14.98 29.23 -3.76
N SER A 225 14.82 29.81 -4.94
CA SER A 225 15.84 29.80 -6.00
C SER A 225 16.48 31.19 -6.13
N MET A 226 17.79 31.21 -6.34
CA MET A 226 18.57 32.41 -6.68
C MET A 226 18.79 32.56 -8.20
N PHE A 227 18.26 31.64 -9.00
CA PHE A 227 18.34 31.69 -10.46
C PHE A 227 17.19 32.52 -11.06
N SER A 228 17.48 33.27 -12.13
CA SER A 228 16.45 33.90 -12.94
C SER A 228 15.65 32.84 -13.74
N PRO A 229 14.42 33.13 -14.12
CA PRO A 229 13.62 32.22 -14.97
C PRO A 229 14.32 31.87 -16.28
N GLN A 230 15.03 32.83 -16.89
CA GLN A 230 15.80 32.58 -18.11
C GLN A 230 16.92 31.55 -17.86
N ARG A 231 17.67 31.70 -16.77
CA ARG A 231 18.77 30.80 -16.44
C ARG A 231 18.27 29.40 -16.07
N MET A 232 17.13 29.29 -15.42
CA MET A 232 16.50 27.97 -15.16
C MET A 232 16.13 27.25 -16.46
N LYS A 233 15.60 27.97 -17.44
CA LYS A 233 15.33 27.44 -18.79
C LYS A 233 16.59 26.93 -19.50
N GLU A 234 17.66 27.70 -19.48
CA GLU A 234 18.95 27.29 -20.06
C GLU A 234 19.53 26.03 -19.43
N LEU A 235 19.28 25.84 -18.13
CA LEU A 235 19.71 24.66 -17.35
C LEU A 235 18.73 23.49 -17.42
N ASN A 236 17.64 23.62 -18.18
CA ASN A 236 16.56 22.64 -18.24
C ASN A 236 16.04 22.25 -16.85
N LEU A 237 15.76 23.27 -16.02
CA LEU A 237 15.45 23.15 -14.60
C LEU A 237 14.12 23.82 -14.29
N VAL A 238 13.25 23.09 -13.57
CA VAL A 238 12.03 23.60 -12.95
C VAL A 238 12.28 23.68 -11.44
N PHE A 239 11.99 24.82 -10.84
CA PHE A 239 12.05 24.99 -9.39
C PHE A 239 10.64 25.03 -8.81
N ARG A 240 10.44 24.26 -7.73
CA ARG A 240 9.20 24.22 -6.96
C ARG A 240 9.46 24.64 -5.53
N GLN A 241 8.67 25.59 -5.05
CA GLN A 241 8.88 26.18 -3.73
C GLN A 241 8.15 25.36 -2.64
N ILE A 242 8.88 25.00 -1.59
CA ILE A 242 8.33 24.41 -0.37
C ILE A 242 7.93 25.54 0.59
N PRO A 243 6.78 25.47 1.28
CA PRO A 243 5.73 24.43 1.24
C PRO A 243 4.66 24.67 0.16
N TYR A 244 4.70 25.79 -0.57
CA TYR A 244 3.60 26.28 -1.39
C TYR A 244 3.24 25.39 -2.59
N ASP A 245 4.22 24.73 -3.17
CA ASP A 245 4.03 23.84 -4.33
C ASP A 245 3.79 22.38 -3.93
N ILE A 246 3.78 22.09 -2.62
CA ILE A 246 3.45 20.79 -2.06
C ILE A 246 2.03 20.87 -1.50
N LYS A 247 1.10 20.20 -2.16
CA LYS A 247 -0.30 20.16 -1.72
C LYS A 247 -0.64 18.78 -1.15
N GLY A 248 -1.32 18.76 -0.02
CA GLY A 248 -2.10 17.61 0.39
C GLY A 248 -3.23 17.42 -0.63
N ARG A 249 -3.31 16.24 -1.23
CA ARG A 249 -4.44 15.82 -2.06
C ARG A 249 -5.50 15.19 -1.20
#